data_a97cf963fc76bf5f88582dcaeb8a4446
#
_entry.id   a97cf963fc76bf5f88582dcaeb8a4446
#
_cell.length_a   1.000
_cell.length_b   1.000
_cell.length_c   1.000
_cell.angle_alpha   90.00
_cell.angle_beta   90.00
_cell.angle_gamma   90.00
#
_symmetry.space_group_name_H-M   'P 1'
#
loop_
_entity.id
_entity.type
_entity.pdbx_description
1 polymer ?
#
loop_
_entity_poly.entity_id
_entity_poly.type
_entity_poly.pdbx_seq_one_letter_code
_entity_poly.pdbx_strand_id
1 'polypeptide(L)'
;MASLGEDFVQNGKPNFTSEKFWRIYRPMAAAAIAGGLCTEKGYASDRWKTGEVISNVGSTAGILYLRDYVTHADNSRKAITTSFLPSPIFKEAVNKRFLLQRGTGLFDLQNKDERKNQAAAVFAKWIGQKEHNLRFVTQAGYLPVNKEAMQALMARPEQVENQKYRQLYKVLQNVENNGSYLALPLYEKAGQTQAMLEKNIKQILTQAHQEYVQKERSCQSSQAVLDQLVQDSLTQLQKSMDLSL
;
A
#
# COMPACT_ATOMS: atom_id res chain seq x y z
N MET A 1 -7.25 6.46 9.45
CA MET A 1 -8.40 6.93 10.24
C MET A 1 -8.84 5.86 11.24
N ALA A 2 -9.12 4.62 10.86
CA ALA A 2 -9.55 3.56 11.78
C ALA A 2 -8.66 3.42 13.04
N SER A 3 -7.33 3.43 12.87
CA SER A 3 -6.40 3.41 14.02
C SER A 3 -6.50 4.64 14.94
N LEU A 4 -7.06 5.73 14.45
CA LEU A 4 -7.37 6.94 15.24
C LEU A 4 -8.80 6.94 15.78
N GLY A 5 -9.54 5.82 15.62
CA GLY A 5 -10.89 5.65 16.11
C GLY A 5 -11.95 6.40 15.33
N GLU A 6 -11.78 6.53 14.01
CA GLU A 6 -12.75 7.17 13.13
C GLU A 6 -12.83 6.42 11.79
N ASP A 7 -14.02 6.16 11.31
CA ASP A 7 -14.23 5.58 10.00
C ASP A 7 -14.08 6.63 8.91
N PHE A 8 -13.40 6.24 7.84
CA PHE A 8 -13.23 7.12 6.68
C PHE A 8 -14.55 7.32 5.92
N VAL A 9 -15.40 6.31 5.87
CA VAL A 9 -16.71 6.38 5.22
C VAL A 9 -17.78 6.53 6.30
N GLN A 10 -18.54 7.60 6.24
CA GLN A 10 -19.65 7.89 7.14
C GLN A 10 -20.91 8.14 6.32
N ASN A 11 -22.00 7.45 6.66
CA ASN A 11 -23.26 7.54 5.90
C ASN A 11 -23.12 7.28 4.40
N GLY A 12 -22.25 6.32 4.02
CA GLY A 12 -22.00 5.97 2.63
C GLY A 12 -21.12 6.96 1.85
N LYS A 13 -20.56 7.97 2.49
CA LYS A 13 -19.68 8.97 1.85
C LYS A 13 -18.31 9.07 2.55
N PRO A 14 -17.22 9.24 1.80
CA PRO A 14 -15.91 9.51 2.36
C PRO A 14 -15.86 10.85 3.08
N ASN A 15 -15.27 10.87 4.27
CA ASN A 15 -15.13 12.08 5.09
C ASN A 15 -13.73 12.70 4.92
N PHE A 16 -13.65 13.68 4.01
CA PHE A 16 -12.42 14.45 3.75
C PHE A 16 -12.28 15.69 4.62
N THR A 17 -13.30 16.02 5.44
CA THR A 17 -13.32 17.24 6.28
C THR A 17 -12.93 16.97 7.73
N SER A 18 -12.74 15.69 8.09
CA SER A 18 -12.36 15.27 9.44
C SER A 18 -10.98 15.81 9.84
N GLU A 19 -10.84 16.23 11.08
CA GLU A 19 -9.55 16.57 11.68
C GLU A 19 -8.55 15.39 11.59
N LYS A 20 -9.03 14.16 11.77
CA LYS A 20 -8.20 12.95 11.65
C LYS A 20 -7.75 12.70 10.22
N PHE A 21 -8.58 13.02 9.23
CA PHE A 21 -8.14 13.00 7.83
C PHE A 21 -7.03 14.02 7.59
N TRP A 22 -7.18 15.25 8.10
CA TRP A 22 -6.14 16.28 8.02
C TRP A 22 -4.82 15.83 8.64
N ARG A 23 -4.86 15.22 9.83
CA ARG A 23 -3.67 14.70 10.52
C ARG A 23 -2.91 13.65 9.69
N ILE A 24 -3.61 12.85 8.89
CA ILE A 24 -2.99 11.85 7.99
C ILE A 24 -2.50 12.52 6.71
N TYR A 25 -3.31 13.40 6.13
CA TYR A 25 -3.04 14.04 4.86
C TYR A 25 -1.85 15.01 4.92
N ARG A 26 -1.80 15.85 5.95
CA ARG A 26 -0.80 16.91 6.10
C ARG A 26 0.65 16.42 5.96
N PRO A 27 1.13 15.42 6.73
CA PRO A 27 2.52 14.97 6.62
C PRO A 27 2.82 14.32 5.27
N MET A 28 1.86 13.60 4.68
CA MET A 28 1.99 13.01 3.35
C MET A 28 2.08 14.11 2.27
N ALA A 29 1.18 15.09 2.31
CA ALA A 29 1.17 16.19 1.36
C ALA A 29 2.43 17.05 1.48
N ALA A 30 2.87 17.37 2.69
CA ALA A 30 4.10 18.12 2.92
C ALA A 30 5.33 17.38 2.36
N ALA A 31 5.44 16.08 2.60
CA ALA A 31 6.52 15.27 2.04
C ALA A 31 6.47 15.22 0.50
N ALA A 32 5.28 15.11 -0.09
CA ALA A 32 5.12 15.10 -1.54
C ALA A 32 5.47 16.45 -2.18
N ILE A 33 5.00 17.54 -1.60
CA ILE A 33 5.24 18.90 -2.09
C ILE A 33 6.73 19.27 -1.96
N ALA A 34 7.39 18.87 -0.87
CA ALA A 34 8.82 19.07 -0.68
C ALA A 34 9.71 18.07 -1.46
N GLY A 35 9.14 17.16 -2.26
CA GLY A 35 9.91 16.20 -3.06
C GLY A 35 10.39 14.96 -2.31
N GLY A 36 10.00 14.79 -1.05
CA GLY A 36 10.34 13.62 -0.23
C GLY A 36 9.45 12.40 -0.48
N LEU A 37 8.32 12.56 -1.16
CA LEU A 37 7.40 11.48 -1.54
C LEU A 37 7.13 11.55 -3.06
N CYS A 38 7.41 10.45 -3.75
CA CYS A 38 7.14 10.36 -5.18
C CYS A 38 5.64 10.14 -5.45
N THR A 39 5.03 11.07 -6.20
CA THR A 39 3.61 11.03 -6.60
C THR A 39 3.41 10.74 -8.08
N GLU A 40 4.48 10.63 -8.86
CA GLU A 40 4.43 10.42 -10.30
C GLU A 40 3.85 9.05 -10.69
N LYS A 41 3.51 8.91 -11.97
CA LYS A 41 3.01 7.65 -12.53
C LYS A 41 4.10 6.56 -12.48
N GLY A 42 3.67 5.31 -12.31
CA GLY A 42 4.52 4.14 -12.30
C GLY A 42 4.51 3.41 -10.97
N TYR A 43 5.26 2.33 -10.91
CA TYR A 43 5.39 1.53 -9.70
C TYR A 43 6.64 1.95 -8.91
N ALA A 44 6.52 2.04 -7.61
CA ALA A 44 7.67 2.31 -6.73
C ALA A 44 8.78 1.25 -6.88
N SER A 45 8.43 0.01 -7.24
CA SER A 45 9.39 -1.05 -7.54
C SER A 45 10.29 -0.74 -8.74
N ASP A 46 9.84 0.05 -9.72
CA ASP A 46 10.68 0.41 -10.87
C ASP A 46 11.71 1.46 -10.47
N ARG A 47 11.31 2.43 -9.65
CA ARG A 47 12.22 3.43 -9.06
C ARG A 47 13.19 2.82 -8.03
N TRP A 48 12.75 1.76 -7.35
CA TRP A 48 13.63 0.97 -6.49
C TRP A 48 14.78 0.33 -7.28
N LYS A 49 14.50 -0.20 -8.47
CA LYS A 49 15.50 -0.84 -9.34
C LYS A 49 16.60 0.11 -9.80
N THR A 50 16.31 1.41 -9.88
CA THR A 50 17.25 2.46 -10.29
C THR A 50 17.88 3.20 -9.12
N GLY A 51 17.40 2.93 -7.89
CA GLY A 51 17.90 3.60 -6.68
C GLY A 51 17.35 5.02 -6.50
N GLU A 52 16.30 5.41 -7.23
CA GLU A 52 15.65 6.72 -7.09
C GLU A 52 14.88 6.85 -5.77
N VAL A 53 14.48 5.75 -5.16
CA VAL A 53 13.79 5.72 -3.87
C VAL A 53 14.53 4.83 -2.88
N ILE A 54 14.61 5.30 -1.63
CA ILE A 54 15.24 4.58 -0.52
C ILE A 54 14.25 3.79 0.34
N SER A 55 12.96 4.08 0.20
CA SER A 55 11.88 3.36 0.89
C SER A 55 10.65 3.26 0.02
N ASN A 56 9.86 2.24 0.27
CA ASN A 56 8.60 1.96 -0.42
C ASN A 56 7.58 1.41 0.57
N VAL A 57 6.35 1.91 0.50
CA VAL A 57 5.19 1.35 1.20
C VAL A 57 4.33 0.62 0.19
N GLY A 58 4.10 -0.66 0.41
CA GLY A 58 3.36 -1.49 -0.53
C GLY A 58 2.75 -2.73 0.10
N SER A 59 2.10 -3.53 -0.72
CA SER A 59 1.61 -4.85 -0.29
C SER A 59 2.77 -5.84 -0.14
N THR A 60 2.55 -6.89 0.64
CA THR A 60 3.53 -7.97 0.82
C THR A 60 3.93 -8.64 -0.50
N ALA A 61 2.99 -8.78 -1.44
CA ALA A 61 3.25 -9.31 -2.77
C ALA A 61 4.25 -8.45 -3.58
N GLY A 62 4.46 -7.19 -3.21
CA GLY A 62 5.47 -6.32 -3.81
C GLY A 62 6.90 -6.85 -3.69
N ILE A 63 7.16 -7.78 -2.75
CA ILE A 63 8.47 -8.42 -2.56
C ILE A 63 9.00 -9.08 -3.82
N LEU A 64 8.13 -9.60 -4.69
CA LEU A 64 8.50 -10.20 -5.98
C LEU A 64 9.29 -9.26 -6.88
N TYR A 65 9.07 -7.96 -6.77
CA TYR A 65 9.64 -6.93 -7.63
C TYR A 65 10.86 -6.25 -7.02
N LEU A 66 11.17 -6.53 -5.75
CA LEU A 66 12.34 -5.97 -5.06
C LEU A 66 13.58 -6.77 -5.40
N ARG A 67 14.58 -6.10 -5.97
CA ARG A 67 15.90 -6.68 -6.28
C ARG A 67 16.88 -6.37 -5.16
N ASP A 68 17.92 -7.19 -5.04
CA ASP A 68 19.01 -7.01 -4.07
C ASP A 68 20.16 -6.18 -4.66
N TYR A 69 19.88 -5.48 -5.75
CA TYR A 69 20.80 -4.54 -6.40
C TYR A 69 20.01 -3.42 -7.08
N VAL A 70 20.65 -2.28 -7.21
CA VAL A 70 20.22 -1.19 -8.09
C VAL A 70 21.03 -1.20 -9.37
N THR A 71 20.41 -0.76 -10.47
CA THR A 71 21.06 -0.62 -11.77
C THR A 71 21.18 0.86 -12.11
N HIS A 72 22.40 1.33 -12.30
CA HIS A 72 22.67 2.73 -12.68
C HIS A 72 22.45 2.97 -14.18
N ALA A 73 22.49 4.23 -14.60
CA ALA A 73 22.27 4.63 -16.00
C ALA A 73 23.32 4.05 -16.97
N ASP A 74 24.51 3.76 -16.49
CA ASP A 74 25.61 3.11 -17.24
C ASP A 74 25.49 1.57 -17.28
N ASN A 75 24.35 1.01 -16.84
CA ASN A 75 24.08 -0.41 -16.66
C ASN A 75 24.95 -1.13 -15.61
N SER A 76 25.77 -0.42 -14.86
CA SER A 76 26.47 -0.99 -13.71
C SER A 76 25.47 -1.37 -12.62
N ARG A 77 25.81 -2.38 -11.79
CA ARG A 77 24.96 -2.86 -10.70
C ARG A 77 25.66 -2.71 -9.36
N LYS A 78 24.93 -2.17 -8.39
CA LYS A 78 25.40 -2.07 -7.01
C LYS A 78 24.50 -2.89 -6.10
N ALA A 79 25.08 -3.81 -5.34
CA ALA A 79 24.34 -4.58 -4.34
C ALA A 79 23.77 -3.66 -3.26
N ILE A 80 22.55 -3.97 -2.83
CA ILE A 80 21.85 -3.29 -1.74
C ILE A 80 21.30 -4.31 -0.76
N THR A 81 21.10 -3.88 0.48
CA THR A 81 20.40 -4.66 1.50
C THR A 81 19.01 -4.08 1.70
N THR A 82 17.99 -4.91 1.55
CA THR A 82 16.60 -4.54 1.78
C THR A 82 16.18 -4.95 3.20
N SER A 83 15.60 -4.02 3.96
CA SER A 83 14.98 -4.28 5.24
C SER A 83 13.48 -4.10 5.17
N PHE A 84 12.74 -4.97 5.86
CA PHE A 84 11.29 -4.87 5.99
C PHE A 84 10.92 -4.31 7.34
N LEU A 85 10.01 -3.35 7.34
CA LEU A 85 9.51 -2.69 8.55
C LEU A 85 7.98 -2.73 8.53
N PRO A 86 7.32 -2.77 9.70
CA PRO A 86 5.89 -2.59 9.76
C PRO A 86 5.51 -1.19 9.28
N SER A 87 4.34 -1.06 8.66
CA SER A 87 3.83 0.25 8.24
C SER A 87 3.82 1.24 9.42
N PRO A 88 4.23 2.49 9.20
CA PRO A 88 4.22 3.50 10.25
C PRO A 88 2.79 3.75 10.76
N ILE A 89 2.69 4.03 12.04
CA ILE A 89 1.44 4.38 12.72
C ILE A 89 1.66 5.59 13.62
N PHE A 90 0.59 6.28 13.95
CA PHE A 90 0.65 7.34 14.97
C PHE A 90 0.97 6.74 16.34
N LYS A 91 1.73 7.47 17.17
CA LYS A 91 2.15 7.01 18.50
C LYS A 91 0.97 6.62 19.38
N GLU A 92 -0.10 7.40 19.36
CA GLU A 92 -1.34 7.13 20.08
C GLU A 92 -2.15 5.96 19.56
N ALA A 93 -1.86 5.50 18.36
CA ALA A 93 -2.54 4.38 17.72
C ALA A 93 -1.79 3.04 17.86
N VAL A 94 -0.72 2.99 18.65
CA VAL A 94 0.15 1.81 18.77
C VAL A 94 -0.60 0.53 19.16
N ASN A 95 -1.61 0.64 20.01
CA ASN A 95 -2.46 -0.47 20.46
C ASN A 95 -3.69 -0.70 19.56
N LYS A 96 -3.82 0.03 18.47
CA LYS A 96 -4.95 -0.03 17.51
C LYS A 96 -4.42 -0.11 16.09
N ARG A 97 -3.45 -0.97 15.85
CA ARG A 97 -2.89 -1.18 14.52
C ARG A 97 -3.91 -1.91 13.65
N PHE A 98 -4.27 -1.31 12.54
CA PHE A 98 -5.03 -1.96 11.49
C PHE A 98 -4.17 -2.21 10.27
N LEU A 99 -4.32 -3.41 9.71
CA LEU A 99 -3.70 -3.83 8.47
C LEU A 99 -4.76 -3.84 7.39
N LEU A 100 -4.57 -3.06 6.34
CA LEU A 100 -5.49 -3.10 5.21
C LEU A 100 -5.36 -4.46 4.53
N GLN A 101 -6.43 -5.25 4.60
CA GLN A 101 -6.51 -6.53 3.90
C GLN A 101 -6.88 -6.28 2.44
N ARG A 102 -5.97 -6.62 1.55
CA ARG A 102 -6.16 -6.69 0.11
C ARG A 102 -5.67 -8.04 -0.37
N GLY A 103 -6.19 -8.51 -1.49
CA GLY A 103 -5.78 -9.80 -1.99
C GLY A 103 -6.23 -10.03 -3.42
N THR A 104 -5.79 -11.17 -3.94
CA THR A 104 -6.23 -11.71 -5.23
C THR A 104 -7.25 -12.80 -4.95
N GLY A 105 -8.30 -12.85 -5.74
CA GLY A 105 -9.29 -13.92 -5.72
C GLY A 105 -9.07 -14.90 -6.87
N LEU A 106 -9.37 -16.16 -6.63
CA LEU A 106 -9.53 -17.16 -7.69
C LEU A 106 -11.01 -17.20 -8.06
N PHE A 107 -11.31 -16.95 -9.32
CA PHE A 107 -12.67 -16.97 -9.87
C PHE A 107 -12.80 -18.09 -10.88
N ASP A 108 -13.83 -18.91 -10.73
CA ASP A 108 -14.21 -19.90 -11.70
C ASP A 108 -15.27 -19.30 -12.62
N LEU A 109 -15.07 -19.46 -13.94
CA LEU A 109 -16.01 -19.05 -14.95
C LEU A 109 -16.76 -20.29 -15.44
N GLN A 110 -18.07 -20.29 -15.27
CA GLN A 110 -18.92 -21.38 -15.74
C GLN A 110 -18.72 -21.67 -17.23
N ASN A 111 -18.39 -22.89 -17.54
CA ASN A 111 -18.21 -23.38 -18.92
C ASN A 111 -19.34 -24.31 -19.32
N LYS A 112 -19.62 -24.43 -20.65
CA LYS A 112 -20.59 -25.38 -21.17
C LYS A 112 -20.12 -26.85 -21.04
N ASP A 113 -18.80 -27.06 -20.98
CA ASP A 113 -18.23 -28.39 -20.70
C ASP A 113 -18.09 -28.58 -19.18
N GLU A 114 -18.93 -29.42 -18.62
CA GLU A 114 -18.99 -29.69 -17.17
C GLU A 114 -17.68 -30.29 -16.65
N ARG A 115 -16.90 -31.00 -17.45
CA ARG A 115 -15.59 -31.51 -17.04
C ARG A 115 -14.62 -30.37 -16.73
N LYS A 116 -14.72 -29.23 -17.44
CA LYS A 116 -13.91 -28.05 -17.17
C LYS A 116 -14.31 -27.40 -15.85
N ASN A 117 -15.61 -27.30 -15.55
CA ASN A 117 -16.10 -26.78 -14.29
C ASN A 117 -15.61 -27.66 -13.11
N GLN A 118 -15.68 -28.98 -13.26
CA GLN A 118 -15.17 -29.92 -12.27
C GLN A 118 -13.65 -29.79 -12.07
N ALA A 119 -12.89 -29.67 -13.16
CA ALA A 119 -11.44 -29.48 -13.08
C ALA A 119 -11.07 -28.17 -12.37
N ALA A 120 -11.78 -27.07 -12.63
CA ALA A 120 -11.58 -25.80 -11.95
C ALA A 120 -11.87 -25.92 -10.44
N ALA A 121 -12.96 -26.60 -10.07
CA ALA A 121 -13.28 -26.85 -8.67
C ALA A 121 -12.22 -27.71 -7.95
N VAL A 122 -11.69 -28.74 -8.62
CA VAL A 122 -10.59 -29.57 -8.11
C VAL A 122 -9.33 -28.72 -7.90
N PHE A 123 -8.97 -27.87 -8.86
CA PHE A 123 -7.82 -26.97 -8.74
C PHE A 123 -7.98 -25.98 -7.58
N ALA A 124 -9.16 -25.37 -7.44
CA ALA A 124 -9.45 -24.44 -6.35
C ALA A 124 -9.32 -25.11 -4.97
N LYS A 125 -9.80 -26.34 -4.82
CA LYS A 125 -9.63 -27.13 -3.60
C LYS A 125 -8.16 -27.47 -3.37
N TRP A 126 -7.43 -27.85 -4.40
CA TRP A 126 -6.01 -28.23 -4.32
C TRP A 126 -5.14 -27.07 -3.88
N ILE A 127 -5.27 -25.88 -4.49
CA ILE A 127 -4.46 -24.71 -4.10
C ILE A 127 -4.78 -24.21 -2.69
N GLY A 128 -6.00 -24.47 -2.20
CA GLY A 128 -6.41 -24.13 -0.84
C GLY A 128 -5.94 -25.11 0.25
N GLN A 129 -5.35 -26.26 -0.11
CA GLN A 129 -4.78 -27.19 0.88
C GLN A 129 -3.53 -26.59 1.52
N LYS A 130 -3.27 -26.95 2.78
CA LYS A 130 -2.19 -26.38 3.60
C LYS A 130 -0.84 -26.32 2.88
N GLU A 131 -0.36 -27.45 2.38
CA GLU A 131 0.96 -27.58 1.76
C GLU A 131 1.06 -26.75 0.49
N HIS A 132 0.05 -26.81 -0.37
CA HIS A 132 0.02 -26.08 -1.64
C HIS A 132 -0.14 -24.58 -1.42
N ASN A 133 -0.96 -24.20 -0.46
CA ASN A 133 -1.16 -22.79 -0.10
C ASN A 133 0.11 -22.20 0.51
N LEU A 134 0.80 -22.90 1.43
CA LEU A 134 2.10 -22.48 1.94
C LEU A 134 3.14 -22.31 0.84
N ARG A 135 3.28 -23.30 -0.04
CA ARG A 135 4.21 -23.25 -1.16
C ARG A 135 3.95 -22.04 -2.07
N PHE A 136 2.69 -21.78 -2.39
CA PHE A 136 2.30 -20.64 -3.21
C PHE A 136 2.66 -19.31 -2.54
N VAL A 137 2.23 -19.08 -1.30
CA VAL A 137 2.39 -17.79 -0.63
C VAL A 137 3.84 -17.47 -0.30
N THR A 138 4.66 -18.47 0.07
CA THR A 138 6.08 -18.27 0.38
C THR A 138 6.94 -17.96 -0.86
N GLN A 139 6.40 -18.14 -2.04
CA GLN A 139 7.03 -17.75 -3.30
C GLN A 139 6.44 -16.47 -3.91
N ALA A 140 5.24 -16.07 -3.46
CA ALA A 140 4.50 -14.93 -4.03
C ALA A 140 4.36 -13.75 -3.07
N GLY A 141 4.77 -13.88 -1.80
CA GLY A 141 4.67 -12.81 -0.79
C GLY A 141 3.25 -12.55 -0.29
N TYR A 142 2.30 -13.42 -0.61
CA TYR A 142 0.95 -13.34 -0.06
C TYR A 142 0.86 -13.95 1.34
N LEU A 143 -0.28 -13.74 2.00
CA LEU A 143 -0.63 -14.46 3.23
C LEU A 143 -1.52 -15.68 2.89
N PRO A 144 -1.39 -16.78 3.66
CA PRO A 144 -2.23 -17.95 3.46
C PRO A 144 -3.72 -17.66 3.68
N VAL A 145 -4.58 -18.23 2.85
CA VAL A 145 -6.04 -18.27 3.06
C VAL A 145 -6.44 -19.47 3.90
N ASN A 146 -5.62 -20.50 3.96
CA ASN A 146 -5.81 -21.68 4.79
C ASN A 146 -5.35 -21.37 6.22
N LYS A 147 -6.22 -21.59 7.22
CA LYS A 147 -5.92 -21.28 8.62
C LYS A 147 -4.72 -22.04 9.17
N GLU A 148 -4.61 -23.34 8.86
CA GLU A 148 -3.49 -24.14 9.32
C GLU A 148 -2.17 -23.74 8.66
N ALA A 149 -2.23 -23.34 7.38
CA ALA A 149 -1.10 -22.80 6.67
C ALA A 149 -0.64 -21.46 7.28
N MET A 150 -1.59 -20.58 7.62
CA MET A 150 -1.31 -19.31 8.30
C MET A 150 -0.66 -19.53 9.66
N GLN A 151 -1.22 -20.42 10.47
CA GLN A 151 -0.66 -20.78 11.78
C GLN A 151 0.75 -21.35 11.65
N ALA A 152 0.97 -22.27 10.71
CA ALA A 152 2.29 -22.86 10.48
C ALA A 152 3.33 -21.82 10.04
N LEU A 153 2.97 -20.91 9.13
CA LEU A 153 3.84 -19.85 8.66
C LEU A 153 4.20 -18.85 9.78
N MET A 154 3.19 -18.44 10.56
CA MET A 154 3.39 -17.49 11.66
C MET A 154 4.11 -18.12 12.87
N ALA A 155 3.97 -19.41 13.07
CA ALA A 155 4.71 -20.11 14.14
C ALA A 155 6.22 -20.23 13.85
N ARG A 156 6.60 -20.39 12.60
CA ARG A 156 8.00 -20.67 12.19
C ARG A 156 8.41 -19.96 10.89
N PRO A 157 8.36 -18.61 10.84
CA PRO A 157 8.74 -17.88 9.65
C PRO A 157 10.23 -18.07 9.30
N GLU A 158 11.07 -18.48 10.25
CA GLU A 158 12.49 -18.79 10.02
C GLU A 158 12.72 -20.01 9.13
N GLN A 159 11.73 -20.89 8.95
CA GLN A 159 11.81 -22.05 8.06
C GLN A 159 11.61 -21.68 6.57
N VAL A 160 11.22 -20.45 6.27
CA VAL A 160 11.13 -20.00 4.88
C VAL A 160 12.53 -19.93 4.27
N GLU A 161 12.77 -20.66 3.20
CA GLU A 161 14.10 -20.82 2.58
C GLU A 161 14.69 -19.48 2.12
N ASN A 162 13.91 -18.68 1.40
CA ASN A 162 14.36 -17.40 0.88
C ASN A 162 14.49 -16.38 2.01
N GLN A 163 15.70 -15.85 2.20
CA GLN A 163 16.02 -14.91 3.29
C GLN A 163 15.15 -13.65 3.28
N LYS A 164 14.86 -13.10 2.10
CA LYS A 164 14.03 -11.90 1.94
C LYS A 164 12.60 -12.14 2.40
N TYR A 165 12.00 -13.24 1.96
CA TYR A 165 10.66 -13.66 2.40
C TYR A 165 10.63 -14.00 3.89
N ARG A 166 11.68 -14.63 4.40
CA ARG A 166 11.82 -14.90 5.83
C ARG A 166 11.78 -13.62 6.67
N GLN A 167 12.48 -12.57 6.24
CA GLN A 167 12.44 -11.27 6.92
C GLN A 167 11.04 -10.65 6.87
N LEU A 168 10.39 -10.68 5.70
CA LEU A 168 9.01 -10.21 5.56
C LEU A 168 8.06 -10.91 6.52
N TYR A 169 8.09 -12.24 6.56
CA TYR A 169 7.17 -13.01 7.43
C TYR A 169 7.47 -12.85 8.92
N LYS A 170 8.71 -12.59 9.32
CA LYS A 170 9.03 -12.20 10.72
C LYS A 170 8.39 -10.85 11.10
N VAL A 171 8.41 -9.89 10.20
CA VAL A 171 7.72 -8.61 10.43
C VAL A 171 6.22 -8.82 10.51
N LEU A 172 5.65 -9.62 9.61
CA LEU A 172 4.22 -9.93 9.60
C LEU A 172 3.78 -10.69 10.85
N GLN A 173 4.56 -11.65 11.35
CA GLN A 173 4.30 -12.33 12.62
C GLN A 173 4.14 -11.34 13.78
N ASN A 174 5.03 -10.37 13.88
CA ASN A 174 4.94 -9.34 14.92
C ASN A 174 3.69 -8.47 14.75
N VAL A 175 3.37 -8.11 13.52
CA VAL A 175 2.20 -7.29 13.22
C VAL A 175 0.90 -8.05 13.43
N GLU A 176 0.84 -9.35 13.08
CA GLU A 176 -0.30 -10.24 13.28
C GLU A 176 -0.66 -10.38 14.77
N ASN A 177 0.35 -10.51 15.62
CA ASN A 177 0.15 -10.65 17.07
C ASN A 177 -0.40 -9.37 17.72
N ASN A 178 -0.23 -8.20 17.10
CA ASN A 178 -0.53 -6.88 17.69
C ASN A 178 -1.51 -6.04 16.86
N GLY A 179 -2.10 -6.61 15.82
CA GLY A 179 -2.96 -5.88 14.89
C GLY A 179 -4.29 -6.56 14.60
N SER A 180 -5.10 -5.88 13.84
CA SER A 180 -6.37 -6.40 13.30
C SER A 180 -6.44 -6.13 11.81
N TYR A 181 -7.11 -7.00 11.07
CA TYR A 181 -7.35 -6.77 9.65
C TYR A 181 -8.52 -5.81 9.43
N LEU A 182 -8.34 -4.91 8.48
CA LEU A 182 -9.37 -3.98 8.03
C LEU A 182 -9.64 -4.24 6.55
N ALA A 183 -10.87 -4.62 6.23
CA ALA A 183 -11.35 -4.65 4.86
C ALA A 183 -11.66 -3.23 4.36
N LEU A 184 -11.56 -3.01 3.05
CA LEU A 184 -12.03 -1.77 2.45
C LEU A 184 -13.54 -1.63 2.67
N PRO A 185 -14.03 -0.44 3.02
CA PRO A 185 -15.45 -0.21 3.20
C PRO A 185 -16.20 -0.43 1.88
N LEU A 186 -17.30 -1.16 1.96
CA LEU A 186 -18.20 -1.39 0.83
C LEU A 186 -19.33 -0.36 0.88
N TYR A 187 -19.42 0.43 -0.18
CA TYR A 187 -20.50 1.39 -0.41
C TYR A 187 -20.68 1.61 -1.90
N GLU A 188 -21.80 2.22 -2.28
CA GLU A 188 -22.07 2.49 -3.70
C GLU A 188 -20.93 3.30 -4.34
N LYS A 189 -20.48 2.90 -5.51
CA LYS A 189 -19.36 3.51 -6.27
C LYS A 189 -18.00 3.51 -5.53
N ALA A 190 -17.81 2.69 -4.49
CA ALA A 190 -16.54 2.66 -3.73
C ALA A 190 -15.29 2.54 -4.62
N GLY A 191 -15.31 1.68 -5.63
CA GLY A 191 -14.19 1.52 -6.56
C GLY A 191 -13.92 2.76 -7.41
N GLN A 192 -14.97 3.43 -7.88
CA GLN A 192 -14.85 4.68 -8.65
C GLN A 192 -14.30 5.81 -7.77
N THR A 193 -14.83 5.94 -6.56
CA THR A 193 -14.36 6.93 -5.57
C THR A 193 -12.91 6.72 -5.22
N GLN A 194 -12.47 5.45 -5.02
CA GLN A 194 -11.07 5.14 -4.75
C GLN A 194 -10.17 5.53 -5.92
N ALA A 195 -10.53 5.17 -7.14
CA ALA A 195 -9.74 5.49 -8.33
C ALA A 195 -9.62 7.00 -8.55
N MET A 196 -10.72 7.73 -8.31
CA MET A 196 -10.78 9.18 -8.42
C MET A 196 -9.94 9.85 -7.33
N LEU A 197 -10.03 9.40 -6.09
CA LEU A 197 -9.22 9.90 -4.98
C LEU A 197 -7.73 9.72 -5.28
N GLU A 198 -7.32 8.55 -5.74
CA GLU A 198 -5.92 8.29 -6.11
C GLU A 198 -5.45 9.23 -7.24
N LYS A 199 -6.25 9.39 -8.29
CA LYS A 199 -5.94 10.28 -9.40
C LYS A 199 -5.81 11.73 -8.94
N ASN A 200 -6.79 12.23 -8.17
CA ASN A 200 -6.85 13.61 -7.74
C ASN A 200 -5.71 13.95 -6.77
N ILE A 201 -5.43 13.09 -5.78
CA ILE A 201 -4.29 13.29 -4.87
C ILE A 201 -2.98 13.40 -5.65
N LYS A 202 -2.71 12.47 -6.57
CA LYS A 202 -1.49 12.49 -7.37
C LYS A 202 -1.37 13.77 -8.20
N GLN A 203 -2.44 14.16 -8.88
CA GLN A 203 -2.44 15.35 -9.73
C GLN A 203 -2.23 16.64 -8.90
N ILE A 204 -2.99 16.82 -7.83
CA ILE A 204 -2.93 18.00 -6.96
C ILE A 204 -1.54 18.12 -6.32
N LEU A 205 -1.01 17.06 -5.76
CA LEU A 205 0.30 17.09 -5.10
C LEU A 205 1.45 17.29 -6.10
N THR A 206 1.35 16.74 -7.31
CA THR A 206 2.34 16.99 -8.36
C THR A 206 2.34 18.46 -8.79
N GLN A 207 1.17 19.08 -8.95
CA GLN A 207 1.08 20.51 -9.28
C GLN A 207 1.63 21.39 -8.15
N ALA A 208 1.28 21.09 -6.90
CA ALA A 208 1.79 21.81 -5.73
C ALA A 208 3.31 21.67 -5.59
N HIS A 209 3.88 20.48 -5.88
CA HIS A 209 5.33 20.29 -5.92
C HIS A 209 5.99 21.17 -6.99
N GLN A 210 5.45 21.21 -8.20
CA GLN A 210 5.99 22.07 -9.27
C GLN A 210 5.99 23.55 -8.88
N GLU A 211 4.92 24.02 -8.23
CA GLU A 211 4.84 25.38 -7.71
C GLU A 211 5.88 25.62 -6.61
N TYR A 212 6.04 24.69 -5.67
CA TYR A 212 7.05 24.78 -4.61
C TYR A 212 8.46 24.87 -5.17
N VAL A 213 8.82 24.03 -6.14
CA VAL A 213 10.13 24.05 -6.81
C VAL A 213 10.39 25.37 -7.54
N GLN A 214 9.35 25.97 -8.16
CA GLN A 214 9.50 27.29 -8.78
C GLN A 214 9.80 28.39 -7.75
N LYS A 215 9.10 28.36 -6.61
CA LYS A 215 9.35 29.26 -5.49
C LYS A 215 10.73 29.06 -4.86
N GLU A 216 11.22 27.83 -4.77
CA GLU A 216 12.60 27.56 -4.34
C GLU A 216 13.63 28.21 -5.28
N ARG A 217 13.48 28.04 -6.58
CA ARG A 217 14.39 28.64 -7.57
C ARG A 217 14.42 30.17 -7.52
N SER A 218 13.31 30.80 -7.13
CA SER A 218 13.23 32.25 -6.94
C SER A 218 13.59 32.71 -5.52
N CYS A 219 14.17 31.86 -4.67
CA CYS A 219 14.49 32.12 -3.27
C CYS A 219 13.29 32.58 -2.43
N GLN A 220 12.08 32.16 -2.81
CA GLN A 220 10.83 32.51 -2.13
C GLN A 220 10.26 31.33 -1.32
N SER A 221 10.92 30.15 -1.34
CA SER A 221 10.48 29.01 -0.57
C SER A 221 10.71 29.26 0.92
N SER A 222 9.72 28.92 1.72
CA SER A 222 9.77 28.97 3.17
C SER A 222 8.84 27.91 3.76
N GLN A 223 8.97 27.63 5.03
CA GLN A 223 8.03 26.74 5.72
C GLN A 223 6.58 27.25 5.59
N ALA A 224 6.38 28.56 5.63
CA ALA A 224 5.05 29.16 5.46
C ALA A 224 4.47 28.91 4.07
N VAL A 225 5.30 28.95 3.03
CA VAL A 225 4.87 28.60 1.65
C VAL A 225 4.49 27.11 1.55
N LEU A 226 5.29 26.23 2.13
CA LEU A 226 4.98 24.81 2.16
C LEU A 226 3.66 24.55 2.89
N ASP A 227 3.48 25.13 4.09
CA ASP A 227 2.25 24.97 4.87
C ASP A 227 1.01 25.51 4.13
N GLN A 228 1.15 26.61 3.40
CA GLN A 228 0.07 27.15 2.58
C GLN A 228 -0.28 26.21 1.41
N LEU A 229 0.70 25.71 0.68
CA LEU A 229 0.48 24.77 -0.43
C LEU A 229 -0.16 23.44 0.06
N VAL A 230 0.21 22.97 1.25
CA VAL A 230 -0.43 21.81 1.86
C VAL A 230 -1.90 22.08 2.16
N GLN A 231 -2.24 23.26 2.71
CA GLN A 231 -3.61 23.64 3.01
C GLN A 231 -4.45 23.80 1.72
N ASP A 232 -3.88 24.45 0.71
CA ASP A 232 -4.53 24.64 -0.58
C ASP A 232 -4.78 23.33 -1.30
N SER A 233 -3.84 22.38 -1.21
CA SER A 233 -3.99 21.07 -1.80
C SER A 233 -5.14 20.26 -1.17
N LEU A 234 -5.35 20.36 0.16
CA LEU A 234 -6.51 19.76 0.81
C LEU A 234 -7.82 20.37 0.33
N THR A 235 -7.87 21.70 0.25
CA THR A 235 -9.07 22.41 -0.22
C THR A 235 -9.42 22.01 -1.66
N GLN A 236 -8.42 21.89 -2.54
CA GLN A 236 -8.61 21.40 -3.91
C GLN A 236 -9.10 19.96 -3.95
N LEU A 237 -8.53 19.09 -3.10
CA LEU A 237 -8.97 17.69 -2.99
C LEU A 237 -10.43 17.61 -2.58
N GLN A 238 -10.83 18.30 -1.53
CA GLN A 238 -12.23 18.34 -1.04
C GLN A 238 -13.18 18.77 -2.15
N LYS A 239 -12.91 19.90 -2.81
CA LYS A 239 -13.71 20.40 -3.95
C LYS A 239 -13.83 19.39 -5.09
N SER A 240 -12.71 18.75 -5.46
CA SER A 240 -12.67 17.79 -6.57
C SER A 240 -13.46 16.52 -6.26
N MET A 241 -13.54 16.13 -4.99
CA MET A 241 -14.31 14.96 -4.56
C MET A 241 -15.79 15.28 -4.39
N ASP A 242 -16.16 16.46 -3.89
CA ASP A 242 -17.57 16.90 -3.77
C ASP A 242 -18.29 17.03 -5.11
N LEU A 243 -17.59 17.49 -6.14
CA LEU A 243 -18.14 17.61 -7.50
C LEU A 243 -18.36 16.26 -8.20
N SER A 244 -17.88 15.18 -7.62
CA SER A 244 -17.77 13.87 -8.24
C SER A 244 -18.58 12.78 -7.56
N LEU A 245 -19.15 13.03 -6.39
CA LEU A 245 -20.00 12.18 -5.58
C LEU A 245 -21.47 12.57 -5.66
#